data_83ee37e93f46d3d26f3292949efe450b
#
_entry.id   83ee37e93f46d3d26f3292949efe450b
#
_cell.length_a   1.000
_cell.length_b   1.000
_cell.length_c   1.000
_cell.angle_alpha   90.00
_cell.angle_beta   90.00
_cell.angle_gamma   90.00
#
_symmetry.space_group_name_H-M   'P 1'
#
loop_
_entity.id
_entity.type
_entity.pdbx_description
1 polymer ?
#
loop_
_entity_poly.entity_id
_entity_poly.type
_entity_poly.pdbx_seq_one_letter_code
_entity_poly.pdbx_strand_id
1 'polypeptide(L)'
;MDFHYTSEKNIQIVLALLKANGIRKVIASPGATNESIVASMQYDPYFEMYSCVDERSAAYMACGMAAESGERIVLSCTGATSSRNYMPGLTEAYYRHLPILTITSSMDTNKVGHLYPQCTDRSTPPADTVVASYCIETIKDDDDEWDCTIKVNNAISDLRYNGGGPVHLNLITKGCNDYSVKQLPKVRIVKRIGYGDTFPPL
;
A
#
# COMPACT_ATOMS: atom_id res chain seq x y z
N MET A 1 -23.99 7.93 -3.81
CA MET A 1 -23.58 6.72 -3.07
C MET A 1 -22.94 7.19 -1.77
N ASP A 2 -23.42 6.71 -0.62
CA ASP A 2 -22.73 6.96 0.64
C ASP A 2 -21.47 6.09 0.66
N PHE A 3 -20.29 6.70 0.65
CA PHE A 3 -19.02 6.00 0.81
C PHE A 3 -18.91 5.51 2.25
N HIS A 4 -18.46 4.29 2.41
CA HIS A 4 -18.23 3.68 3.71
C HIS A 4 -16.79 3.18 3.78
N TYR A 5 -15.96 3.90 4.54
CA TYR A 5 -14.59 3.50 4.83
C TYR A 5 -14.52 2.84 6.20
N THR A 6 -13.54 1.95 6.36
CA THR A 6 -13.26 1.35 7.67
C THR A 6 -12.92 2.42 8.72
N SER A 7 -13.24 2.13 9.98
CA SER A 7 -12.85 3.00 11.11
C SER A 7 -11.36 2.93 11.46
N GLU A 8 -10.57 2.06 10.83
CA GLU A 8 -9.12 1.98 11.03
C GLU A 8 -8.41 3.20 10.43
N LYS A 9 -7.92 4.09 11.31
CA LYS A 9 -7.34 5.39 10.92
C LYS A 9 -6.13 5.28 9.98
N ASN A 10 -5.24 4.32 10.21
CA ASN A 10 -4.09 4.10 9.33
C ASN A 10 -4.51 3.75 7.90
N ILE A 11 -5.54 2.94 7.72
CA ILE A 11 -6.12 2.61 6.42
C ILE A 11 -6.71 3.87 5.77
N GLN A 12 -7.47 4.68 6.53
CA GLN A 12 -8.03 5.93 6.03
C GLN A 12 -6.96 6.89 5.50
N ILE A 13 -5.82 7.01 6.20
CA ILE A 13 -4.68 7.85 5.78
C ILE A 13 -4.05 7.30 4.49
N VAL A 14 -3.83 5.98 4.41
CA VAL A 14 -3.33 5.34 3.17
C VAL A 14 -4.25 5.68 1.99
N LEU A 15 -5.56 5.47 2.13
CA LEU A 15 -6.54 5.76 1.08
C LEU A 15 -6.56 7.23 0.70
N ALA A 16 -6.54 8.13 1.69
CA ALA A 16 -6.54 9.57 1.45
C ALA A 16 -5.29 10.01 0.67
N LEU A 17 -4.11 9.48 1.04
CA LEU A 17 -2.85 9.80 0.35
C LEU A 17 -2.77 9.19 -1.05
N LEU A 18 -3.30 7.99 -1.27
CA LEU A 18 -3.42 7.41 -2.62
C LEU A 18 -4.26 8.32 -3.53
N LYS A 19 -5.44 8.75 -3.04
CA LYS A 19 -6.33 9.68 -3.78
C LYS A 19 -5.65 11.02 -4.04
N ALA A 20 -5.03 11.61 -3.02
CA ALA A 20 -4.36 12.91 -3.13
C ALA A 20 -3.18 12.88 -4.12
N ASN A 21 -2.58 11.72 -4.36
CA ASN A 21 -1.49 11.51 -5.32
C ASN A 21 -1.94 10.96 -6.67
N GLY A 22 -3.23 10.84 -6.94
CA GLY A 22 -3.75 10.35 -8.23
C GLY A 22 -3.55 8.86 -8.47
N ILE A 23 -3.37 8.04 -7.43
CA ILE A 23 -3.20 6.59 -7.54
C ILE A 23 -4.57 5.93 -7.42
N ARG A 24 -5.02 5.25 -8.47
CA ARG A 24 -6.38 4.74 -8.55
C ARG A 24 -6.50 3.27 -8.95
N LYS A 25 -5.54 2.72 -9.68
CA LYS A 25 -5.58 1.32 -10.15
C LYS A 25 -5.10 0.38 -9.06
N VAL A 26 -5.95 -0.58 -8.69
CA VAL A 26 -5.72 -1.51 -7.59
C VAL A 26 -5.99 -2.93 -8.05
N ILE A 27 -5.01 -3.82 -7.92
CA ILE A 27 -5.20 -5.25 -8.11
C ILE A 27 -5.24 -5.90 -6.72
N ALA A 28 -6.36 -6.50 -6.38
CA ALA A 28 -6.58 -7.12 -5.09
C ALA A 28 -6.64 -8.65 -5.19
N SER A 29 -5.83 -9.30 -4.37
CA SER A 29 -5.96 -10.72 -4.05
C SER A 29 -6.63 -10.80 -2.68
N PRO A 30 -7.98 -11.05 -2.63
CA PRO A 30 -8.75 -10.87 -1.40
C PRO A 30 -8.42 -11.93 -0.34
N GLY A 31 -8.42 -11.50 0.91
CA GLY A 31 -8.21 -12.37 2.07
C GLY A 31 -8.58 -11.66 3.37
N ALA A 32 -8.63 -12.39 4.47
CA ALA A 32 -9.20 -11.89 5.73
C ALA A 32 -8.48 -10.65 6.28
N THR A 33 -7.15 -10.56 6.19
CA THR A 33 -6.42 -9.43 6.78
C THR A 33 -6.43 -8.18 5.90
N ASN A 34 -6.68 -8.28 4.59
CA ASN A 34 -6.78 -7.10 3.73
C ASN A 34 -8.24 -6.70 3.40
N GLU A 35 -9.22 -7.33 4.04
CA GLU A 35 -10.63 -7.03 3.83
C GLU A 35 -10.95 -5.56 4.07
N SER A 36 -10.51 -5.00 5.20
CA SER A 36 -10.81 -3.62 5.59
C SER A 36 -10.38 -2.59 4.55
N ILE A 37 -9.18 -2.72 3.98
CA ILE A 37 -8.70 -1.80 2.96
C ILE A 37 -9.34 -2.05 1.60
N VAL A 38 -9.50 -3.32 1.19
CA VAL A 38 -10.10 -3.68 -0.10
C VAL A 38 -11.56 -3.28 -0.16
N ALA A 39 -12.37 -3.58 0.87
CA ALA A 39 -13.75 -3.16 0.94
C ALA A 39 -13.91 -1.64 0.89
N SER A 40 -13.07 -0.90 1.64
CA SER A 40 -13.09 0.57 1.59
C SER A 40 -12.78 1.12 0.19
N MET A 41 -11.85 0.49 -0.55
CA MET A 41 -11.56 0.87 -1.94
C MET A 41 -12.72 0.50 -2.89
N GLN A 42 -13.37 -0.64 -2.69
CA GLN A 42 -14.49 -1.09 -3.54
C GLN A 42 -15.72 -0.17 -3.42
N TYR A 43 -15.96 0.41 -2.25
CA TYR A 43 -17.05 1.36 -2.04
C TYR A 43 -16.79 2.73 -2.66
N ASP A 44 -15.53 3.08 -2.92
CA ASP A 44 -15.16 4.39 -3.48
C ASP A 44 -14.92 4.28 -5.00
N PRO A 45 -15.81 4.87 -5.86
CA PRO A 45 -15.67 4.81 -7.32
C PRO A 45 -14.43 5.54 -7.86
N TYR A 46 -13.66 6.20 -7.00
CA TYR A 46 -12.35 6.72 -7.38
C TYR A 46 -11.39 5.59 -7.75
N PHE A 47 -11.45 4.45 -7.06
CA PHE A 47 -10.54 3.34 -7.28
C PHE A 47 -11.05 2.41 -8.40
N GLU A 48 -10.17 2.10 -9.33
CA GLU A 48 -10.37 1.09 -10.37
C GLU A 48 -9.90 -0.27 -9.85
N MET A 49 -10.86 -1.08 -9.39
CA MET A 49 -10.57 -2.35 -8.72
C MET A 49 -10.51 -3.52 -9.70
N TYR A 50 -9.43 -4.26 -9.67
CA TYR A 50 -9.22 -5.52 -10.41
C TYR A 50 -9.05 -6.66 -9.40
N SER A 51 -9.81 -7.74 -9.54
CA SER A 51 -9.67 -8.93 -8.70
C SER A 51 -8.78 -9.96 -9.37
N CYS A 52 -7.76 -10.44 -8.66
CA CYS A 52 -6.91 -11.53 -9.12
C CYS A 52 -6.57 -12.44 -7.92
N VAL A 53 -7.15 -13.63 -7.89
CA VAL A 53 -7.05 -14.56 -6.74
C VAL A 53 -5.61 -15.07 -6.55
N ASP A 54 -4.90 -15.34 -7.63
CA ASP A 54 -3.50 -15.78 -7.58
C ASP A 54 -2.56 -14.56 -7.50
N GLU A 55 -1.84 -14.44 -6.40
CA GLU A 55 -0.99 -13.27 -6.12
C GLU A 55 0.18 -13.15 -7.10
N ARG A 56 0.75 -14.26 -7.57
CA ARG A 56 1.82 -14.23 -8.57
C ARG A 56 1.32 -13.66 -9.89
N SER A 57 0.16 -14.11 -10.34
CA SER A 57 -0.50 -13.56 -11.53
C SER A 57 -0.84 -12.09 -11.35
N ALA A 58 -1.32 -11.68 -10.17
CA ALA A 58 -1.60 -10.29 -9.83
C ALA A 58 -0.34 -9.41 -9.95
N ALA A 59 0.80 -9.87 -9.47
CA ALA A 59 2.06 -9.13 -9.55
C ALA A 59 2.53 -8.93 -11.00
N TYR A 60 2.44 -9.96 -11.86
CA TYR A 60 2.76 -9.83 -13.28
C TYR A 60 1.74 -8.96 -14.03
N MET A 61 0.45 -9.05 -13.67
CA MET A 61 -0.57 -8.13 -14.20
C MET A 61 -0.24 -6.67 -13.86
N ALA A 62 0.21 -6.40 -12.62
CA ALA A 62 0.66 -5.07 -12.22
C ALA A 62 1.87 -4.61 -13.03
N CYS A 63 2.85 -5.50 -13.29
CA CYS A 63 3.99 -5.20 -14.14
C CYS A 63 3.55 -4.77 -15.55
N GLY A 64 2.65 -5.52 -16.17
CA GLY A 64 2.11 -5.20 -17.49
C GLY A 64 1.37 -3.88 -17.50
N MET A 65 0.48 -3.65 -16.53
CA MET A 65 -0.27 -2.40 -16.41
C MET A 65 0.64 -1.19 -16.19
N ALA A 66 1.63 -1.30 -15.29
CA ALA A 66 2.58 -0.22 -15.03
C ALA A 66 3.47 0.08 -16.23
N ALA A 67 3.95 -0.95 -16.94
CA ALA A 67 4.81 -0.80 -18.12
C ALA A 67 4.07 -0.13 -19.28
N GLU A 68 2.81 -0.50 -19.51
CA GLU A 68 2.02 0.03 -20.63
C GLU A 68 1.49 1.44 -20.35
N SER A 69 0.97 1.69 -19.14
CA SER A 69 0.36 2.98 -18.83
C SER A 69 1.32 4.02 -18.25
N GLY A 70 2.47 3.61 -17.71
CA GLY A 70 3.36 4.46 -16.92
C GLY A 70 2.75 4.90 -15.58
N GLU A 71 1.58 4.38 -15.19
CA GLU A 71 0.91 4.74 -13.95
C GLU A 71 1.43 3.95 -12.75
N ARG A 72 1.17 4.47 -11.55
CA ARG A 72 1.42 3.77 -10.29
C ARG A 72 0.30 2.76 -10.06
N ILE A 73 0.66 1.50 -9.83
CA ILE A 73 -0.29 0.41 -9.61
C ILE A 73 -0.19 -0.06 -8.16
N VAL A 74 -1.34 -0.28 -7.52
CA VAL A 74 -1.41 -0.85 -6.17
C VAL A 74 -1.68 -2.34 -6.27
N LEU A 75 -0.90 -3.13 -5.51
CA LEU A 75 -1.18 -4.55 -5.21
C LEU A 75 -1.65 -4.67 -3.77
N SER A 76 -2.67 -5.47 -3.49
CA SER A 76 -3.12 -5.74 -2.12
C SER A 76 -3.38 -7.23 -1.90
N CYS A 77 -2.74 -7.80 -0.87
CA CYS A 77 -3.01 -9.16 -0.40
C CYS A 77 -2.82 -9.26 1.11
N THR A 78 -3.07 -10.46 1.67
CA THR A 78 -2.77 -10.74 3.07
C THR A 78 -1.25 -10.79 3.31
N GLY A 79 -0.81 -10.45 4.52
CA GLY A 79 0.60 -10.45 4.91
C GLY A 79 1.22 -11.82 5.15
N ALA A 80 0.42 -12.89 5.12
CA ALA A 80 0.86 -14.27 5.36
C ALA A 80 1.70 -14.85 4.21
N THR A 81 1.56 -16.15 3.92
CA THR A 81 2.29 -16.82 2.83
C THR A 81 1.95 -16.25 1.45
N SER A 82 0.72 -15.74 1.26
CA SER A 82 0.27 -15.11 0.02
C SER A 82 1.19 -13.98 -0.44
N SER A 83 1.67 -13.14 0.47
CA SER A 83 2.59 -12.05 0.15
C SER A 83 3.91 -12.52 -0.50
N ARG A 84 4.31 -13.78 -0.29
CA ARG A 84 5.51 -14.36 -0.92
C ARG A 84 5.29 -14.71 -2.39
N ASN A 85 4.05 -14.92 -2.80
CA ASN A 85 3.72 -15.16 -4.21
C ASN A 85 3.93 -13.91 -5.09
N TYR A 86 3.98 -12.71 -4.51
CA TYR A 86 4.33 -11.50 -5.24
C TYR A 86 5.81 -11.43 -5.65
N MET A 87 6.71 -12.16 -4.97
CA MET A 87 8.16 -11.99 -5.15
C MET A 87 8.64 -12.10 -6.59
N PRO A 88 8.22 -13.09 -7.41
CA PRO A 88 8.68 -13.16 -8.80
C PRO A 88 8.32 -11.92 -9.63
N GLY A 89 7.09 -11.43 -9.50
CA GLY A 89 6.65 -10.22 -10.21
C GLY A 89 7.29 -8.95 -9.66
N LEU A 90 7.53 -8.87 -8.33
CA LEU A 90 8.23 -7.73 -7.73
C LEU A 90 9.72 -7.71 -8.12
N THR A 91 10.38 -8.85 -8.28
CA THR A 91 11.74 -8.93 -8.84
C THR A 91 11.76 -8.36 -10.27
N GLU A 92 10.82 -8.75 -11.13
CA GLU A 92 10.67 -8.17 -12.48
C GLU A 92 10.46 -6.65 -12.40
N ALA A 93 9.56 -6.19 -11.51
CA ALA A 93 9.28 -4.77 -11.32
C ALA A 93 10.50 -3.99 -10.82
N TYR A 94 11.32 -4.60 -9.94
CA TYR A 94 12.52 -3.98 -9.39
C TYR A 94 13.56 -3.69 -10.50
N TYR A 95 13.91 -4.69 -11.30
CA TYR A 95 14.88 -4.52 -12.39
C TYR A 95 14.39 -3.66 -13.54
N ARG A 96 13.08 -3.50 -13.68
CA ARG A 96 12.45 -2.61 -14.67
C ARG A 96 12.03 -1.25 -14.15
N HIS A 97 12.28 -0.95 -12.86
CA HIS A 97 11.89 0.30 -12.21
C HIS A 97 10.38 0.61 -12.33
N LEU A 98 9.53 -0.41 -12.25
CA LEU A 98 8.08 -0.23 -12.38
C LEU A 98 7.48 0.27 -11.07
N PRO A 99 6.65 1.34 -11.09
CA PRO A 99 6.13 1.98 -9.89
C PRO A 99 4.94 1.20 -9.31
N ILE A 100 5.21 0.09 -8.64
CA ILE A 100 4.22 -0.77 -8.01
C ILE A 100 4.24 -0.60 -6.50
N LEU A 101 3.12 -0.18 -5.91
CA LEU A 101 2.93 -0.11 -4.46
C LEU A 101 2.29 -1.40 -3.97
N THR A 102 3.05 -2.21 -3.25
CA THR A 102 2.54 -3.47 -2.69
C THR A 102 2.12 -3.26 -1.25
N ILE A 103 0.85 -3.48 -0.95
CA ILE A 103 0.27 -3.40 0.40
C ILE A 103 -0.03 -4.82 0.89
N THR A 104 0.72 -5.29 1.88
CA THR A 104 0.46 -6.57 2.54
C THR A 104 -0.14 -6.31 3.91
N SER A 105 -1.39 -6.73 4.10
CA SER A 105 -2.10 -6.51 5.35
C SER A 105 -1.79 -7.63 6.35
N SER A 106 -1.21 -7.24 7.48
CA SER A 106 -0.72 -8.15 8.53
C SER A 106 -1.42 -7.87 9.85
N MET A 107 -1.38 -8.86 10.76
CA MET A 107 -1.77 -8.65 12.16
C MET A 107 -0.65 -7.98 12.94
N ASP A 108 -0.93 -7.64 14.21
CA ASP A 108 0.03 -7.00 15.11
C ASP A 108 1.39 -7.70 15.12
N THR A 109 2.45 -6.91 15.05
CA THR A 109 3.84 -7.38 15.01
C THR A 109 4.23 -8.18 16.26
N ASN A 110 3.60 -7.90 17.41
CA ASN A 110 3.84 -8.64 18.66
C ASN A 110 3.38 -10.11 18.64
N LYS A 111 2.65 -10.53 17.60
CA LYS A 111 2.23 -11.93 17.40
C LYS A 111 3.23 -12.75 16.59
N VAL A 112 4.21 -12.09 15.98
CA VAL A 112 5.25 -12.75 15.16
C VAL A 112 6.09 -13.67 16.04
N GLY A 113 6.31 -14.91 15.58
CA GLY A 113 7.09 -15.91 16.32
C GLY A 113 6.33 -16.68 17.40
N HIS A 114 5.05 -16.37 17.64
CA HIS A 114 4.22 -17.02 18.66
C HIS A 114 3.25 -18.07 18.10
N LEU A 115 3.52 -18.62 16.94
CA LEU A 115 2.69 -19.63 16.25
C LEU A 115 1.24 -19.17 16.02
N TYR A 116 1.02 -17.86 15.99
CA TYR A 116 -0.29 -17.30 15.68
C TYR A 116 -0.60 -17.50 14.18
N PRO A 117 -1.80 -18.02 13.83
CA PRO A 117 -2.15 -18.28 12.44
C PRO A 117 -1.99 -17.05 11.54
N GLN A 118 -1.40 -17.25 10.35
CA GLN A 118 -1.20 -16.20 9.34
C GLN A 118 -0.40 -14.97 9.82
N CYS A 119 0.35 -15.09 10.91
CA CYS A 119 1.17 -14.00 11.45
C CYS A 119 2.65 -14.28 11.18
N THR A 120 3.17 -13.64 10.14
CA THR A 120 4.56 -13.81 9.68
C THR A 120 5.22 -12.45 9.56
N ASP A 121 6.51 -12.37 9.82
CA ASP A 121 7.27 -11.12 9.63
C ASP A 121 7.33 -10.74 8.15
N ARG A 122 6.94 -9.52 7.85
CA ARG A 122 6.99 -8.90 6.51
C ARG A 122 7.71 -7.56 6.52
N SER A 123 8.38 -7.23 7.63
CA SER A 123 9.12 -5.97 7.77
C SER A 123 10.29 -5.86 6.79
N THR A 124 10.92 -6.99 6.45
CA THR A 124 12.10 -7.03 5.56
C THR A 124 11.86 -7.95 4.37
N PRO A 125 11.47 -7.41 3.21
CA PRO A 125 11.40 -8.16 1.95
C PRO A 125 12.81 -8.46 1.42
N PRO A 126 12.98 -9.42 0.48
CA PRO A 126 14.23 -9.64 -0.23
C PRO A 126 14.73 -8.36 -0.92
N ALA A 127 16.05 -8.15 -0.93
CA ALA A 127 16.68 -6.89 -1.33
C ALA A 127 16.40 -6.46 -2.79
N ASP A 128 16.15 -7.42 -3.67
CA ASP A 128 15.91 -7.18 -5.11
C ASP A 128 14.43 -7.28 -5.50
N THR A 129 13.53 -7.06 -4.55
CA THR A 129 12.09 -7.07 -4.80
C THR A 129 11.42 -5.71 -4.57
N VAL A 130 12.04 -4.82 -3.80
CA VAL A 130 11.52 -3.47 -3.54
C VAL A 130 12.66 -2.48 -3.31
N VAL A 131 12.45 -1.22 -3.67
CA VAL A 131 13.41 -0.13 -3.42
C VAL A 131 13.29 0.40 -1.98
N ALA A 132 12.11 0.25 -1.36
CA ALA A 132 11.84 0.62 0.02
C ALA A 132 10.73 -0.22 0.62
N SER A 133 10.74 -0.36 1.97
CA SER A 133 9.69 -1.04 2.74
C SER A 133 9.38 -0.25 4.00
N TYR A 134 8.08 -0.09 4.29
CA TYR A 134 7.60 0.64 5.46
C TYR A 134 6.56 -0.19 6.21
N CYS A 135 6.67 -0.21 7.55
CA CYS A 135 5.65 -0.79 8.42
C CYS A 135 4.71 0.33 8.89
N ILE A 136 3.42 0.16 8.60
CA ILE A 136 2.35 1.08 8.97
C ILE A 136 1.56 0.45 10.11
N GLU A 137 1.84 0.93 11.32
CA GLU A 137 1.21 0.44 12.54
C GLU A 137 -0.22 0.99 12.70
N THR A 138 -0.96 0.40 13.64
CA THR A 138 -2.27 0.95 14.05
C THR A 138 -2.08 2.24 14.84
N ILE A 139 -2.93 3.23 14.58
CA ILE A 139 -2.85 4.56 15.20
C ILE A 139 -3.52 4.55 16.57
N LYS A 140 -2.80 4.97 17.62
CA LYS A 140 -3.25 5.09 18.99
C LYS A 140 -3.29 6.54 19.46
N ASP A 141 -2.39 7.37 18.91
CA ASP A 141 -2.21 8.78 19.27
C ASP A 141 -1.78 9.63 18.05
N ASP A 142 -1.49 10.90 18.29
CA ASP A 142 -1.13 11.86 17.25
C ASP A 142 0.27 11.59 16.69
N ASP A 143 1.19 11.03 17.46
CA ASP A 143 2.53 10.67 17.00
C ASP A 143 2.47 9.48 16.03
N ASP A 144 1.64 8.47 16.31
CA ASP A 144 1.38 7.36 15.39
C ASP A 144 0.74 7.87 14.08
N GLU A 145 -0.19 8.84 14.16
CA GLU A 145 -0.83 9.44 12.99
C GLU A 145 0.17 10.20 12.13
N TRP A 146 1.05 10.98 12.76
CA TRP A 146 2.13 11.70 12.08
C TRP A 146 3.10 10.72 11.41
N ASP A 147 3.59 9.70 12.11
CA ASP A 147 4.51 8.68 11.58
C ASP A 147 3.88 7.94 10.38
N CYS A 148 2.63 7.51 10.51
CA CYS A 148 1.87 6.90 9.43
C CYS A 148 1.83 7.80 8.19
N THR A 149 1.49 9.09 8.38
CA THR A 149 1.42 10.06 7.30
C THR A 149 2.76 10.23 6.58
N ILE A 150 3.86 10.34 7.34
CA ILE A 150 5.21 10.48 6.77
C ILE A 150 5.63 9.23 6.02
N LYS A 151 5.46 8.04 6.60
CA LYS A 151 5.82 6.77 5.97
C LYS A 151 5.08 6.52 4.65
N VAL A 152 3.78 6.80 4.61
CA VAL A 152 2.98 6.62 3.39
C VAL A 152 3.38 7.63 2.31
N ASN A 153 3.65 8.89 2.67
CA ASN A 153 4.19 9.88 1.72
C ASN A 153 5.54 9.44 1.16
N ASN A 154 6.45 8.94 2.01
CA ASN A 154 7.74 8.43 1.59
C ASN A 154 7.58 7.25 0.62
N ALA A 155 6.72 6.29 0.95
CA ALA A 155 6.43 5.14 0.09
C ALA A 155 5.94 5.56 -1.30
N ILE A 156 5.00 6.51 -1.36
CA ILE A 156 4.48 7.03 -2.64
C ILE A 156 5.56 7.78 -3.43
N SER A 157 6.42 8.54 -2.73
CA SER A 157 7.55 9.24 -3.34
C SER A 157 8.55 8.27 -3.95
N ASP A 158 8.93 7.22 -3.20
CA ASP A 158 9.95 6.24 -3.61
C ASP A 158 9.57 5.45 -4.88
N LEU A 159 8.29 5.37 -5.21
CA LEU A 159 7.85 4.76 -6.47
C LEU A 159 8.50 5.39 -7.72
N ARG A 160 8.93 6.65 -7.63
CA ARG A 160 9.52 7.40 -8.77
C ARG A 160 10.79 8.18 -8.43
N TYR A 161 11.17 8.27 -7.16
CA TYR A 161 12.34 9.03 -6.74
C TYR A 161 13.62 8.27 -7.12
N ASN A 162 14.62 8.98 -7.67
CA ASN A 162 15.91 8.41 -8.11
C ASN A 162 15.80 7.13 -8.97
N GLY A 163 14.93 7.16 -9.97
CA GLY A 163 14.67 6.02 -10.84
C GLY A 163 13.50 5.17 -10.38
N GLY A 164 13.15 5.23 -9.11
CA GLY A 164 11.98 4.56 -8.54
C GLY A 164 11.97 3.05 -8.66
N GLY A 165 10.82 2.46 -8.39
CA GLY A 165 10.61 1.02 -8.46
C GLY A 165 9.48 0.57 -7.54
N PRO A 166 9.34 -0.74 -7.31
CA PRO A 166 8.33 -1.26 -6.42
C PRO A 166 8.63 -0.89 -4.96
N VAL A 167 7.58 -0.57 -4.21
CA VAL A 167 7.65 -0.22 -2.78
C VAL A 167 6.68 -1.10 -2.01
N HIS A 168 7.05 -1.48 -0.79
CA HIS A 168 6.24 -2.29 0.09
C HIS A 168 5.73 -1.50 1.29
N LEU A 169 4.43 -1.62 1.56
CA LEU A 169 3.78 -1.25 2.81
C LEU A 169 3.34 -2.53 3.53
N ASN A 170 3.95 -2.82 4.69
CA ASN A 170 3.41 -3.79 5.62
C ASN A 170 2.35 -3.07 6.49
N LEU A 171 1.08 -3.25 6.15
CA LEU A 171 -0.03 -2.56 6.79
C LEU A 171 -0.58 -3.40 7.93
N ILE A 172 -0.45 -2.94 9.16
CA ILE A 172 -1.01 -3.62 10.32
C ILE A 172 -2.50 -3.28 10.44
N THR A 173 -3.34 -4.31 10.51
CA THR A 173 -4.80 -4.17 10.60
C THR A 173 -5.36 -5.00 11.76
N LYS A 174 -6.45 -4.52 12.31
CA LYS A 174 -7.24 -5.22 13.34
C LYS A 174 -8.36 -6.07 12.73
N GLY A 175 -8.58 -5.98 11.42
CA GLY A 175 -9.71 -6.63 10.76
C GLY A 175 -11.05 -6.07 11.24
N CYS A 176 -11.12 -4.75 11.34
CA CYS A 176 -12.32 -4.06 11.82
C CYS A 176 -13.43 -4.11 10.76
N ASN A 177 -14.61 -4.60 11.13
CA ASN A 177 -15.80 -4.67 10.29
C ASN A 177 -16.69 -3.42 10.40
N ASP A 178 -16.19 -2.33 11.01
CA ASP A 178 -16.88 -1.06 11.10
C ASP A 178 -16.53 -0.18 9.88
N TYR A 179 -17.50 0.00 9.00
CA TYR A 179 -17.41 0.83 7.79
C TYR A 179 -18.27 2.08 7.90
N SER A 180 -18.35 2.68 9.09
CA SER A 180 -19.20 3.85 9.37
C SER A 180 -18.64 5.18 8.88
N VAL A 181 -17.36 5.23 8.49
CA VAL A 181 -16.69 6.48 8.11
C VAL A 181 -17.08 6.90 6.70
N LYS A 182 -17.73 8.07 6.58
CA LYS A 182 -18.23 8.59 5.31
C LYS A 182 -17.22 9.43 4.53
N GLN A 183 -16.24 10.00 5.21
CA GLN A 183 -15.26 10.90 4.59
C GLN A 183 -13.85 10.60 5.10
N LEU A 184 -12.91 10.46 4.17
CA LEU A 184 -11.50 10.32 4.49
C LEU A 184 -10.93 11.59 5.14
N PRO A 185 -9.91 11.46 6.01
CA PRO A 185 -9.28 12.60 6.64
C PRO A 185 -8.58 13.49 5.62
N LYS A 186 -8.43 14.76 5.98
CA LYS A 186 -7.54 15.66 5.24
C LYS A 186 -6.10 15.27 5.53
N VAL A 187 -5.33 15.03 4.48
CA VAL A 187 -3.93 14.62 4.60
C VAL A 187 -2.99 15.66 4.04
N ARG A 188 -1.79 15.73 4.60
CA ARG A 188 -0.71 16.57 4.09
C ARG A 188 0.13 15.77 3.11
N ILE A 189 0.27 16.26 1.87
CA ILE A 189 1.23 15.73 0.90
C ILE A 189 2.60 16.30 1.24
N VAL A 190 3.56 15.41 1.44
CA VAL A 190 4.98 15.74 1.60
C VAL A 190 5.71 15.35 0.33
N LYS A 191 6.35 16.31 -0.33
CA LYS A 191 7.15 16.07 -1.53
C LYS A 191 8.62 16.06 -1.15
N ARG A 192 9.38 15.09 -1.65
CA ARG A 192 10.83 15.15 -1.64
C ARG A 192 11.30 16.08 -2.75
N ILE A 193 12.35 16.83 -2.45
CA ILE A 193 13.00 17.70 -3.44
C ILE A 193 14.02 16.83 -4.19
N GLY A 194 13.87 16.74 -5.50
CA GLY A 194 14.79 16.06 -6.40
C GLY A 194 15.84 17.01 -6.99
N TYR A 195 16.89 16.43 -7.55
CA TYR A 195 17.86 17.19 -8.34
C TYR A 195 17.18 17.77 -9.58
N GLY A 196 17.16 19.09 -9.69
CA GLY A 196 16.50 19.78 -10.79
C GLY A 196 15.11 20.36 -10.46
N ASP A 197 14.59 20.12 -9.26
CA ASP A 197 13.36 20.81 -8.82
C ASP A 197 13.63 22.30 -8.63
N THR A 198 12.79 23.12 -9.23
CA THR A 198 12.81 24.57 -9.03
C THR A 198 11.86 24.91 -7.89
N PHE A 199 12.35 25.69 -6.91
CA PHE A 199 11.49 26.26 -5.89
C PHE A 199 10.67 27.39 -6.48
N PRO A 200 9.38 27.52 -6.12
CA PRO A 200 8.68 28.76 -6.39
C PRO A 200 9.41 29.92 -5.67
N PRO A 201 9.48 31.09 -6.29
CA PRO A 201 10.03 32.25 -5.60
C PRO A 201 9.28 32.50 -4.28
N LEU A 202 10.04 32.85 -3.24
CA LEU A 202 9.51 33.19 -1.91
C LEU A 202 8.57 34.39 -1.99
#